data_6ef71826b33536d3e987d1ec9854357c
#
_entry.id   6ef71826b33536d3e987d1ec9854357c
#
_cell.length_a   1.000
_cell.length_b   1.000
_cell.length_c   1.000
_cell.angle_alpha   90.00
_cell.angle_beta   90.00
_cell.angle_gamma   90.00
#
_symmetry.space_group_name_H-M   'P 1'
#
loop_
_entity.id
_entity.type
_entity.pdbx_description
1 polymer ?
#
loop_
_entity_poly.entity_id
_entity_poly.type
_entity_poly.pdbx_seq_one_letter_code
_entity_poly.pdbx_strand_id
1 'polypeptide(L)'
;MRKIFNVLLITAAIATSCGCSKKTVVPTPPADTTTVKTHTQSPPGDVVGKVIVGYQGWFAAIGDGSPINRYWHWTQIWEQEPSPTNTGIRSWPDVRDYTATFPTQYSNLNNGQPATVFSSFSDQTVDVQFKWMKQNGIDGAALQRFNPSGLEGPVRDAMAAKVKTAAEANGVKFYIMYDVSGWTTMQADLKTDWTSKMSAYTTSPAYAKQNGKPVVCIWGFGFNDDNHNFSAADCLDVIKWFQSKGCYVIGGVPTHWRDENSDSRPDFLGTYKAFNMLSPWMVGRIANANESDGFFVNVNKADEAYCYGNGIDYQPCILPGDLQGRQRAHGDFMWRQFYNMKRAGAQGLYISMFDEYNEGNQIAKTAESQAFVPAGSNFLALDEDGTACSADYYLRLTGDGAKMFRGEIPITATRPTKPMP
;
A
#
# COMPACT_ATOMS: atom_id res chain seq x y z
N MET A 1 11.83 3.63 -58.80
CA MET A 1 10.69 2.99 -59.49
C MET A 1 9.41 3.40 -58.75
N ARG A 2 8.60 4.20 -59.47
CA ARG A 2 7.29 4.67 -59.01
C ARG A 2 6.27 3.57 -59.09
N LYS A 3 5.41 3.37 -58.09
CA LYS A 3 4.11 2.70 -58.23
C LYS A 3 2.99 3.54 -57.65
N ILE A 4 2.03 3.72 -58.48
CA ILE A 4 0.88 4.58 -58.59
C ILE A 4 -0.25 4.11 -57.66
N PHE A 5 -0.90 5.09 -57.00
CA PHE A 5 -2.17 4.95 -56.30
C PHE A 5 -3.34 4.87 -57.29
N ASN A 6 -4.22 3.90 -57.09
CA ASN A 6 -5.56 3.88 -57.74
C ASN A 6 -6.62 4.19 -56.67
N VAL A 7 -7.33 5.29 -56.86
CA VAL A 7 -8.52 5.69 -56.11
C VAL A 7 -9.75 5.14 -56.84
N LEU A 8 -10.58 4.37 -56.18
CA LEU A 8 -11.87 3.93 -56.69
C LEU A 8 -12.99 4.76 -56.04
N LEU A 9 -13.67 5.58 -56.83
CA LEU A 9 -14.91 6.26 -56.43
C LEU A 9 -16.08 5.26 -56.61
N ILE A 10 -16.90 5.09 -55.57
CA ILE A 10 -18.19 4.41 -55.68
C ILE A 10 -19.29 5.45 -55.35
N THR A 11 -20.08 5.73 -56.37
CA THR A 11 -21.30 6.53 -56.30
C THR A 11 -22.45 5.72 -55.70
N ALA A 12 -23.07 6.25 -54.65
CA ALA A 12 -24.27 5.65 -54.01
C ALA A 12 -25.54 6.25 -54.66
N ALA A 13 -26.41 5.40 -55.18
CA ALA A 13 -27.76 5.77 -55.62
C ALA A 13 -28.73 5.63 -54.48
N ILE A 14 -29.49 6.70 -54.22
CA ILE A 14 -30.56 6.75 -53.19
C ILE A 14 -31.86 6.25 -53.84
N ALA A 15 -32.39 5.14 -53.35
CA ALA A 15 -33.74 4.67 -53.65
C ALA A 15 -34.64 4.86 -52.42
N THR A 16 -35.59 5.76 -52.53
CA THR A 16 -36.64 5.96 -51.52
C THR A 16 -37.73 4.92 -51.72
N SER A 17 -37.90 4.03 -50.73
CA SER A 17 -39.09 3.15 -50.66
C SER A 17 -39.88 3.46 -49.39
N CYS A 18 -41.12 3.89 -49.61
CA CYS A 18 -42.13 4.07 -48.56
C CYS A 18 -42.64 2.70 -48.15
N GLY A 19 -42.40 2.26 -46.91
CA GLY A 19 -42.87 0.99 -46.38
C GLY A 19 -43.57 1.16 -45.02
N CYS A 20 -44.83 0.82 -44.93
CA CYS A 20 -45.63 0.79 -43.71
C CYS A 20 -44.96 -0.09 -42.63
N SER A 21 -44.65 0.51 -41.49
CA SER A 21 -44.09 -0.22 -40.34
C SER A 21 -45.23 -0.86 -39.53
N LYS A 22 -45.32 -2.19 -39.56
CA LYS A 22 -46.01 -2.96 -38.52
C LYS A 22 -45.14 -2.88 -37.23
N LYS A 23 -45.70 -2.35 -36.14
CA LYS A 23 -45.08 -2.40 -34.80
C LYS A 23 -44.95 -3.87 -34.39
N THR A 24 -43.76 -4.38 -34.43
CA THR A 24 -43.37 -5.65 -33.77
C THR A 24 -43.27 -5.39 -32.28
N VAL A 25 -44.13 -5.99 -31.49
CA VAL A 25 -44.05 -5.99 -30.03
C VAL A 25 -42.84 -6.91 -29.68
N VAL A 26 -41.75 -6.32 -29.22
CA VAL A 26 -40.62 -7.06 -28.68
C VAL A 26 -41.06 -7.61 -27.31
N PRO A 27 -41.00 -8.92 -27.08
CA PRO A 27 -41.30 -9.46 -25.74
C PRO A 27 -40.34 -8.89 -24.74
N THR A 28 -40.86 -8.31 -23.65
CA THR A 28 -40.04 -7.91 -22.48
C THR A 28 -39.39 -9.17 -21.92
N PRO A 29 -38.04 -9.20 -21.73
CA PRO A 29 -37.37 -10.32 -21.05
C PRO A 29 -38.02 -10.53 -19.68
N PRO A 30 -38.21 -11.76 -19.21
CA PRO A 30 -38.68 -12.01 -17.85
C PRO A 30 -37.79 -11.28 -16.86
N ALA A 31 -38.39 -10.58 -15.91
CA ALA A 31 -37.68 -9.93 -14.83
C ALA A 31 -36.86 -11.00 -14.09
N ASP A 32 -35.55 -10.86 -14.12
CA ASP A 32 -34.62 -11.72 -13.36
C ASP A 32 -34.87 -11.45 -11.87
N THR A 33 -35.64 -12.35 -11.24
CA THR A 33 -35.90 -12.35 -9.81
C THR A 33 -34.75 -13.03 -9.06
N THR A 34 -33.53 -12.72 -9.41
CA THR A 34 -32.40 -12.98 -8.51
C THR A 34 -32.60 -12.10 -7.28
N THR A 35 -32.98 -12.71 -6.18
CA THR A 35 -32.95 -12.10 -4.85
C THR A 35 -31.54 -11.56 -4.64
N VAL A 36 -31.35 -10.26 -4.83
CA VAL A 36 -30.13 -9.56 -4.46
C VAL A 36 -29.97 -9.80 -2.95
N LYS A 37 -29.09 -10.69 -2.57
CA LYS A 37 -28.66 -10.79 -1.18
C LYS A 37 -28.03 -9.45 -0.85
N THR A 38 -28.75 -8.63 -0.10
CA THR A 38 -28.22 -7.37 0.44
C THR A 38 -27.16 -7.75 1.48
N HIS A 39 -25.90 -7.89 1.05
CA HIS A 39 -24.78 -7.99 1.97
C HIS A 39 -24.62 -6.63 2.62
N THR A 40 -24.68 -6.60 3.94
CA THR A 40 -24.41 -5.40 4.70
C THR A 40 -22.89 -5.27 4.78
N GLN A 41 -22.36 -4.15 4.30
CA GLN A 41 -20.94 -3.81 4.53
C GLN A 41 -20.64 -3.78 6.02
N SER A 42 -19.40 -4.09 6.40
CA SER A 42 -19.00 -3.98 7.80
C SER A 42 -19.16 -2.54 8.31
N PRO A 43 -19.65 -2.34 9.54
CA PRO A 43 -19.69 -1.02 10.14
C PRO A 43 -18.30 -0.45 10.30
N PRO A 44 -18.16 0.88 10.43
CA PRO A 44 -16.89 1.51 10.77
C PRO A 44 -16.23 0.86 12.00
N GLY A 45 -14.92 0.65 11.91
CA GLY A 45 -14.13 0.00 12.95
C GLY A 45 -12.68 0.50 12.91
N ASP A 46 -11.71 -0.37 13.24
CA ASP A 46 -10.31 0.04 13.22
C ASP A 46 -9.64 -0.12 11.83
N VAL A 47 -10.33 -0.72 10.83
CA VAL A 47 -9.86 -0.78 9.44
C VAL A 47 -10.92 -0.33 8.43
N VAL A 48 -12.21 -0.57 8.68
CA VAL A 48 -13.30 -0.03 7.87
C VAL A 48 -13.54 1.43 8.24
N GLY A 49 -13.57 2.31 7.23
CA GLY A 49 -13.62 3.76 7.39
C GLY A 49 -12.25 4.38 7.74
N LYS A 50 -11.15 3.65 7.55
CA LYS A 50 -9.81 4.01 8.00
C LYS A 50 -8.78 4.04 6.90
N VAL A 51 -7.70 4.81 7.13
CA VAL A 51 -6.50 4.87 6.31
C VAL A 51 -5.36 4.23 7.09
N ILE A 52 -4.88 3.11 6.60
CA ILE A 52 -3.82 2.31 7.18
C ILE A 52 -2.56 2.45 6.33
N VAL A 53 -1.41 2.58 6.95
CA VAL A 53 -0.13 2.60 6.25
C VAL A 53 0.59 1.27 6.41
N GLY A 54 1.22 0.76 5.37
CA GLY A 54 2.19 -0.32 5.50
C GLY A 54 3.42 0.19 6.24
N TYR A 55 3.88 -0.54 7.23
CA TYR A 55 5.02 -0.20 8.06
C TYR A 55 6.03 -1.33 8.05
N GLN A 56 7.21 -1.08 7.47
CA GLN A 56 8.26 -2.08 7.36
C GLN A 56 9.05 -2.22 8.67
N GLY A 57 9.51 -1.13 9.24
CA GLY A 57 10.31 -1.14 10.45
C GLY A 57 11.59 -1.96 10.32
N TRP A 58 12.22 -1.97 9.15
CA TRP A 58 13.29 -2.93 8.82
C TRP A 58 14.68 -2.32 8.66
N PHE A 59 14.81 -1.01 8.65
CA PHE A 59 16.12 -0.38 8.53
C PHE A 59 16.92 -0.55 9.82
N ALA A 60 18.08 -1.17 9.73
CA ALA A 60 19.00 -1.33 10.85
C ALA A 60 20.38 -0.76 10.52
N ALA A 61 21.17 -0.47 11.54
CA ALA A 61 22.52 0.06 11.39
C ALA A 61 23.50 -0.65 12.34
N ILE A 62 24.78 -0.68 11.96
CA ILE A 62 25.83 -1.19 12.87
C ILE A 62 25.88 -0.31 14.12
N GLY A 63 25.81 -0.93 15.29
CA GLY A 63 25.85 -0.22 16.58
C GLY A 63 24.49 0.27 17.08
N ASP A 64 23.37 -0.06 16.41
CA ASP A 64 22.02 0.31 16.83
C ASP A 64 21.43 -0.58 17.95
N GLY A 65 22.16 -1.62 18.35
CA GLY A 65 21.73 -2.60 19.33
C GLY A 65 20.83 -3.70 18.77
N SER A 66 20.55 -3.70 17.47
CA SER A 66 19.76 -4.76 16.84
C SER A 66 20.53 -6.09 16.78
N PRO A 67 19.84 -7.24 16.88
CA PRO A 67 20.50 -8.55 16.77
C PRO A 67 21.19 -8.77 15.44
N ILE A 68 20.78 -8.09 14.37
CA ILE A 68 21.35 -8.21 13.04
C ILE A 68 22.67 -7.45 12.92
N ASN A 69 22.81 -6.32 13.63
CA ASN A 69 24.00 -5.45 13.67
C ASN A 69 24.63 -5.22 12.28
N ARG A 70 23.82 -4.75 11.32
CA ARG A 70 24.18 -4.51 9.92
C ARG A 70 23.45 -3.30 9.39
N TYR A 71 23.93 -2.71 8.27
CA TYR A 71 23.19 -1.68 7.54
C TYR A 71 22.08 -2.32 6.66
N TRP A 72 21.15 -3.00 7.32
CA TRP A 72 20.09 -3.75 6.68
C TRP A 72 19.13 -2.80 5.95
N HIS A 73 18.80 -3.12 4.70
CA HIS A 73 18.04 -2.31 3.74
C HIS A 73 18.64 -0.94 3.36
N TRP A 74 19.59 -0.42 4.11
CA TRP A 74 20.31 0.79 3.72
C TRP A 74 21.33 0.55 2.60
N THR A 75 21.85 -0.66 2.49
CA THR A 75 22.98 -1.01 1.61
C THR A 75 22.75 -2.34 0.90
N GLN A 76 23.54 -2.61 -0.16
CA GLN A 76 23.63 -3.91 -0.81
C GLN A 76 24.60 -4.84 -0.07
N ILE A 77 25.71 -4.29 0.43
CA ILE A 77 26.71 -5.00 1.26
C ILE A 77 26.48 -4.55 2.71
N TRP A 78 25.76 -5.36 3.47
CA TRP A 78 25.19 -5.00 4.77
C TRP A 78 26.20 -4.74 5.89
N GLU A 79 27.43 -5.27 5.74
CA GLU A 79 28.53 -5.10 6.68
C GLU A 79 29.30 -3.78 6.48
N GLN A 80 28.93 -2.99 5.49
CA GLN A 80 29.55 -1.72 5.14
C GLN A 80 28.56 -0.56 5.26
N GLU A 81 29.07 0.59 5.66
CA GLU A 81 28.28 1.82 5.72
C GLU A 81 27.70 2.19 4.34
N PRO A 82 26.52 2.83 4.33
CA PRO A 82 25.96 3.38 3.10
C PRO A 82 26.92 4.36 2.41
N SER A 83 27.07 4.20 1.10
CA SER A 83 27.98 5.02 0.30
C SER A 83 27.43 5.18 -1.13
N PRO A 84 27.99 6.08 -1.97
CA PRO A 84 27.59 6.20 -3.36
C PRO A 84 27.72 4.91 -4.19
N THR A 85 28.58 3.98 -3.77
CA THR A 85 28.82 2.67 -4.43
C THR A 85 28.19 1.50 -3.68
N ASN A 86 27.59 1.74 -2.54
CA ASN A 86 26.92 0.73 -1.71
C ASN A 86 25.62 1.31 -1.13
N THR A 87 24.61 1.48 -1.96
CA THR A 87 23.30 2.02 -1.57
C THR A 87 22.21 0.99 -1.79
N GLY A 88 21.28 0.89 -0.82
CA GLY A 88 20.04 0.12 -0.92
C GLY A 88 18.79 0.99 -1.03
N ILE A 89 18.95 2.32 -1.03
CA ILE A 89 17.82 3.27 -1.00
C ILE A 89 17.73 4.08 -2.30
N ARG A 90 16.52 4.59 -2.56
CA ARG A 90 16.20 5.46 -3.69
C ARG A 90 15.83 6.89 -3.25
N SER A 91 15.57 7.09 -1.96
CA SER A 91 15.22 8.40 -1.40
C SER A 91 16.00 8.65 -0.11
N TRP A 92 16.44 9.91 0.11
CA TRP A 92 17.18 10.28 1.30
C TRP A 92 16.21 10.68 2.43
N PRO A 93 16.33 10.05 3.64
CA PRO A 93 15.47 10.38 4.77
C PRO A 93 15.78 11.75 5.34
N ASP A 94 14.77 12.44 5.85
CA ASP A 94 14.97 13.55 6.78
C ASP A 94 15.09 12.99 8.20
N VAL A 95 16.27 13.15 8.79
CA VAL A 95 16.60 12.58 10.10
C VAL A 95 16.57 13.60 11.25
N ARG A 96 16.11 14.84 11.00
CA ARG A 96 16.19 15.96 11.96
C ARG A 96 15.39 15.73 13.25
N ASP A 97 14.36 14.88 13.23
CA ASP A 97 13.55 14.57 14.41
C ASP A 97 14.07 13.36 15.22
N TYR A 98 15.09 12.65 14.72
CA TYR A 98 15.66 11.51 15.40
C TYR A 98 16.83 11.93 16.30
N THR A 99 16.88 11.37 17.53
CA THR A 99 17.96 11.65 18.49
C THR A 99 19.18 10.76 18.28
N ALA A 100 18.99 9.61 17.64
CA ALA A 100 20.06 8.68 17.28
C ALA A 100 20.12 8.50 15.77
N THR A 101 21.27 8.83 15.16
CA THR A 101 21.54 8.64 13.75
C THR A 101 22.87 7.91 13.57
N PHE A 102 23.05 7.28 12.43
CA PHE A 102 24.18 6.41 12.14
C PHE A 102 24.98 6.95 10.94
N PRO A 103 26.30 6.85 10.96
CA PRO A 103 27.17 7.43 9.94
C PRO A 103 27.00 6.75 8.58
N THR A 104 27.41 7.47 7.55
CA THR A 104 27.53 6.97 6.19
C THR A 104 28.86 7.41 5.58
N GLN A 105 29.28 6.78 4.49
CA GLN A 105 30.44 7.18 3.68
C GLN A 105 30.06 8.17 2.57
N TYR A 106 28.85 8.72 2.61
CA TYR A 106 28.50 9.84 1.74
C TYR A 106 29.21 11.11 2.19
N SER A 107 29.46 12.04 1.26
CA SER A 107 29.82 13.42 1.60
C SER A 107 28.75 14.04 2.49
N ASN A 108 29.08 15.09 3.23
CA ASN A 108 28.10 15.89 3.93
C ASN A 108 26.93 16.27 3.01
N LEU A 109 25.78 16.53 3.58
CA LEU A 109 24.65 17.13 2.86
C LEU A 109 25.08 18.43 2.21
N ASN A 110 24.40 18.85 1.14
CA ASN A 110 24.74 20.12 0.45
C ASN A 110 24.64 21.37 1.36
N ASN A 111 23.93 21.29 2.49
CA ASN A 111 23.90 22.33 3.53
C ASN A 111 25.06 22.23 4.53
N GLY A 112 26.01 21.33 4.34
CA GLY A 112 27.19 21.12 5.19
C GLY A 112 27.00 20.23 6.41
N GLN A 113 25.78 19.76 6.71
CA GLN A 113 25.51 18.84 7.82
C GLN A 113 25.98 17.42 7.49
N PRO A 114 26.32 16.59 8.50
CA PRO A 114 26.66 15.19 8.26
C PRO A 114 25.51 14.42 7.56
N ALA A 115 25.87 13.58 6.59
CA ALA A 115 24.93 12.67 5.94
C ALA A 115 24.79 11.41 6.80
N THR A 116 23.69 11.30 7.55
CA THR A 116 23.40 10.18 8.44
C THR A 116 22.05 9.55 8.11
N VAL A 117 21.87 8.30 8.56
CA VAL A 117 20.60 7.55 8.43
C VAL A 117 20.08 7.16 9.82
N PHE A 118 18.81 6.78 9.91
CA PHE A 118 18.20 6.30 11.15
C PHE A 118 18.27 4.77 11.26
N SER A 119 17.91 4.24 12.44
CA SER A 119 17.58 2.82 12.60
C SER A 119 16.12 2.69 13.06
N SER A 120 15.36 1.83 12.39
CA SER A 120 14.02 1.43 12.83
C SER A 120 14.06 0.66 14.16
N PHE A 121 15.20 0.08 14.53
CA PHE A 121 15.34 -0.66 15.78
C PHE A 121 15.40 0.25 17.01
N SER A 122 15.65 1.56 16.85
CA SER A 122 15.61 2.54 17.93
C SER A 122 14.16 2.77 18.38
N ASP A 123 13.89 2.66 19.68
CA ASP A 123 12.57 2.95 20.26
C ASP A 123 12.12 4.37 19.97
N GLN A 124 13.06 5.34 20.03
CA GLN A 124 12.79 6.74 19.72
C GLN A 124 12.37 6.93 18.25
N THR A 125 12.98 6.21 17.32
CA THR A 125 12.59 6.26 15.89
C THR A 125 11.14 5.80 15.71
N VAL A 126 10.78 4.66 16.31
CA VAL A 126 9.41 4.12 16.21
C VAL A 126 8.40 5.08 16.86
N ASP A 127 8.71 5.62 18.05
CA ASP A 127 7.82 6.57 18.72
C ASP A 127 7.60 7.84 17.88
N VAL A 128 8.65 8.43 17.33
CA VAL A 128 8.56 9.61 16.45
C VAL A 128 7.71 9.32 15.21
N GLN A 129 7.88 8.17 14.58
CA GLN A 129 7.10 7.79 13.39
C GLN A 129 5.61 7.60 13.73
N PHE A 130 5.28 6.98 14.86
CA PHE A 130 3.90 6.86 15.33
C PHE A 130 3.31 8.21 15.77
N LYS A 131 4.12 9.10 16.30
CA LYS A 131 3.73 10.49 16.58
C LYS A 131 3.41 11.24 15.29
N TRP A 132 4.18 11.08 14.22
CA TRP A 132 3.86 11.66 12.91
C TRP A 132 2.54 11.11 12.36
N MET A 133 2.29 9.80 12.50
CA MET A 133 1.01 9.21 12.11
C MET A 133 -0.14 9.87 12.86
N LYS A 134 -0.05 9.99 14.19
CA LYS A 134 -1.06 10.63 15.02
C LYS A 134 -1.31 12.08 14.64
N GLN A 135 -0.25 12.86 14.48
CA GLN A 135 -0.32 14.29 14.16
C GLN A 135 -0.99 14.54 12.81
N ASN A 136 -0.86 13.62 11.87
CA ASN A 136 -1.43 13.70 10.53
C ASN A 136 -2.73 12.90 10.36
N GLY A 137 -3.33 12.37 11.43
CA GLY A 137 -4.63 11.70 11.37
C GLY A 137 -4.61 10.38 10.59
N ILE A 138 -3.46 9.71 10.53
CA ILE A 138 -3.32 8.36 10.00
C ILE A 138 -3.84 7.40 11.09
N ASP A 139 -4.74 6.50 10.71
CA ASP A 139 -5.52 5.72 11.67
C ASP A 139 -4.74 4.53 12.24
N GLY A 140 -3.85 3.93 11.45
CA GLY A 140 -3.10 2.76 11.90
C GLY A 140 -1.98 2.32 10.98
N ALA A 141 -1.16 1.39 11.48
CA ALA A 141 -0.04 0.76 10.80
C ALA A 141 -0.25 -0.75 10.63
N ALA A 142 -0.07 -1.25 9.42
CA ALA A 142 0.07 -2.67 9.14
C ALA A 142 1.55 -3.05 9.28
N LEU A 143 1.93 -3.61 10.41
CA LEU A 143 3.31 -4.03 10.65
C LEU A 143 3.63 -5.26 9.79
N GLN A 144 4.49 -5.08 8.81
CA GLN A 144 4.91 -6.17 7.95
C GLN A 144 5.80 -7.18 8.70
N ARG A 145 5.47 -8.45 8.52
CA ARG A 145 6.16 -9.57 9.13
C ARG A 145 6.50 -10.60 8.05
N PHE A 146 7.78 -10.64 7.71
CA PHE A 146 8.35 -11.62 6.81
C PHE A 146 8.68 -12.93 7.56
N ASN A 147 9.19 -13.92 6.85
CA ASN A 147 9.55 -15.21 7.44
C ASN A 147 10.46 -15.04 8.68
N PRO A 148 9.97 -15.36 9.90
CA PRO A 148 10.74 -15.16 11.12
C PRO A 148 11.85 -16.20 11.34
N SER A 149 11.95 -17.23 10.50
CA SER A 149 13.05 -18.18 10.52
C SER A 149 14.31 -17.68 9.83
N GLY A 150 14.22 -16.54 9.10
CA GLY A 150 15.34 -15.90 8.44
C GLY A 150 16.22 -15.09 9.38
N LEU A 151 17.25 -14.49 8.81
CA LEU A 151 18.24 -13.63 9.52
C LEU A 151 17.56 -12.46 10.26
N GLU A 152 16.46 -11.93 9.72
CA GLU A 152 15.69 -10.84 10.31
C GLU A 152 14.79 -11.28 11.48
N GLY A 153 14.56 -12.55 11.68
CA GLY A 153 13.55 -13.04 12.63
C GLY A 153 13.60 -12.39 14.00
N PRO A 154 14.78 -12.34 14.68
CA PRO A 154 14.91 -11.68 15.98
C PRO A 154 14.59 -10.17 15.95
N VAL A 155 14.93 -9.48 14.84
CA VAL A 155 14.58 -8.06 14.65
C VAL A 155 13.06 -7.91 14.49
N ARG A 156 12.42 -8.78 13.70
CA ARG A 156 10.96 -8.78 13.50
C ARG A 156 10.19 -9.04 14.79
N ASP A 157 10.69 -9.93 15.63
CA ASP A 157 10.11 -10.20 16.95
C ASP A 157 10.18 -8.97 17.86
N ALA A 158 11.35 -8.30 17.90
CA ALA A 158 11.52 -7.08 18.68
C ALA A 158 10.67 -5.92 18.16
N MET A 159 10.57 -5.76 16.81
CA MET A 159 9.76 -4.70 16.20
C MET A 159 8.29 -4.80 16.58
N ALA A 160 7.72 -5.99 16.70
CA ALA A 160 6.33 -6.14 17.16
C ALA A 160 6.09 -5.53 18.56
N ALA A 161 7.05 -5.72 19.48
CA ALA A 161 6.99 -5.13 20.80
C ALA A 161 7.17 -3.59 20.80
N LYS A 162 8.12 -3.09 19.99
CA LYS A 162 8.37 -1.64 19.86
C LYS A 162 7.17 -0.92 19.25
N VAL A 163 6.59 -1.48 18.17
CA VAL A 163 5.38 -0.95 17.53
C VAL A 163 4.20 -0.95 18.49
N LYS A 164 3.98 -2.03 19.26
CA LYS A 164 2.94 -2.05 20.30
C LYS A 164 3.12 -0.87 21.26
N THR A 165 4.34 -0.67 21.79
CA THR A 165 4.63 0.39 22.75
C THR A 165 4.38 1.78 22.16
N ALA A 166 4.88 2.06 20.96
CA ALA A 166 4.69 3.33 20.27
C ALA A 166 3.22 3.58 19.89
N ALA A 167 2.52 2.56 19.44
CA ALA A 167 1.09 2.63 19.11
C ALA A 167 0.23 2.96 20.33
N GLU A 168 0.48 2.31 21.47
CA GLU A 168 -0.20 2.61 22.74
C GLU A 168 0.09 4.04 23.21
N ALA A 169 1.34 4.48 23.16
CA ALA A 169 1.75 5.82 23.60
C ALA A 169 1.13 6.94 22.76
N ASN A 170 0.98 6.72 21.45
CA ASN A 170 0.50 7.74 20.53
C ASN A 170 -1.00 7.59 20.16
N GLY A 171 -1.67 6.53 20.62
CA GLY A 171 -3.08 6.27 20.29
C GLY A 171 -3.33 6.01 18.81
N VAL A 172 -2.40 5.34 18.14
CA VAL A 172 -2.49 4.85 16.75
C VAL A 172 -2.72 3.35 16.78
N LYS A 173 -3.53 2.84 15.86
CA LYS A 173 -3.77 1.39 15.79
C LYS A 173 -2.65 0.69 15.05
N PHE A 174 -2.47 -0.62 15.31
CA PHE A 174 -1.61 -1.49 14.50
C PHE A 174 -2.18 -2.90 14.39
N TYR A 175 -1.77 -3.62 13.37
CA TYR A 175 -2.00 -5.05 13.24
C TYR A 175 -0.83 -5.73 12.53
N ILE A 176 -0.75 -7.05 12.65
CA ILE A 176 0.28 -7.84 11.98
C ILE A 176 -0.15 -8.13 10.53
N MET A 177 0.75 -7.84 9.59
CA MET A 177 0.61 -8.14 8.17
C MET A 177 1.72 -9.10 7.76
N TYR A 178 1.38 -10.36 7.57
CA TYR A 178 2.30 -11.36 7.04
C TYR A 178 2.54 -11.13 5.56
N ASP A 179 3.79 -11.01 5.16
CA ASP A 179 4.24 -11.06 3.77
C ASP A 179 4.85 -12.44 3.53
N VAL A 180 4.22 -13.21 2.64
CA VAL A 180 4.60 -14.61 2.42
C VAL A 180 5.55 -14.80 1.23
N SER A 181 6.11 -13.72 0.68
CA SER A 181 7.06 -13.79 -0.45
C SER A 181 8.22 -14.73 -0.14
N GLY A 182 8.42 -15.71 -1.01
CA GLY A 182 9.48 -16.73 -0.87
C GLY A 182 9.33 -17.67 0.33
N TRP A 183 8.23 -17.61 1.07
CA TRP A 183 8.03 -18.40 2.30
C TRP A 183 7.35 -19.73 2.01
N THR A 184 8.10 -20.68 1.48
CA THR A 184 7.57 -21.99 0.98
C THR A 184 6.86 -22.85 2.03
N THR A 185 7.13 -22.65 3.32
CA THR A 185 6.53 -23.38 4.46
C THR A 185 5.42 -22.58 5.16
N MET A 186 4.94 -21.49 4.53
CA MET A 186 4.06 -20.49 5.13
C MET A 186 2.80 -21.10 5.78
N GLN A 187 2.23 -22.16 5.23
CA GLN A 187 0.99 -22.77 5.73
C GLN A 187 1.09 -23.22 7.20
N ALA A 188 2.18 -23.87 7.56
CA ALA A 188 2.42 -24.33 8.93
C ALA A 188 3.02 -23.22 9.81
N ASP A 189 3.94 -22.46 9.24
CA ASP A 189 4.74 -21.49 9.98
C ASP A 189 3.91 -20.28 10.42
N LEU A 190 2.99 -19.76 9.59
CA LEU A 190 2.07 -18.69 9.97
C LEU A 190 1.22 -19.07 11.19
N LYS A 191 0.72 -20.30 11.23
CA LYS A 191 -0.08 -20.83 12.34
C LYS A 191 0.75 -20.93 13.62
N THR A 192 1.99 -21.41 13.49
CA THR A 192 2.93 -21.54 14.60
C THR A 192 3.35 -20.17 15.13
N ASP A 193 3.75 -19.27 14.27
CA ASP A 193 4.19 -17.91 14.63
C ASP A 193 3.06 -17.12 15.30
N TRP A 194 1.86 -17.17 14.74
CA TRP A 194 0.69 -16.52 15.35
C TRP A 194 0.43 -17.07 16.74
N THR A 195 0.37 -18.40 16.89
CA THR A 195 0.03 -19.04 18.17
C THR A 195 1.09 -18.79 19.24
N SER A 196 2.37 -18.87 18.87
CA SER A 196 3.48 -18.79 19.82
C SER A 196 3.93 -17.36 20.14
N LYS A 197 3.69 -16.40 19.22
CA LYS A 197 4.25 -15.06 19.34
C LYS A 197 3.22 -13.95 19.14
N MET A 198 2.58 -13.88 17.95
CA MET A 198 1.86 -12.68 17.53
C MET A 198 0.48 -12.53 18.16
N SER A 199 -0.22 -13.63 18.48
CA SER A 199 -1.56 -13.56 19.08
C SER A 199 -1.58 -12.83 20.44
N ALA A 200 -0.49 -12.85 21.19
CA ALA A 200 -0.38 -12.14 22.46
C ALA A 200 -0.57 -10.61 22.33
N TYR A 201 -0.20 -10.04 21.18
CA TYR A 201 -0.35 -8.60 20.93
C TYR A 201 -1.81 -8.17 20.78
N THR A 202 -2.74 -9.09 20.47
CA THR A 202 -4.17 -8.78 20.30
C THR A 202 -4.86 -8.30 21.58
N THR A 203 -4.22 -8.48 22.73
CA THR A 203 -4.68 -7.96 24.04
C THR A 203 -4.43 -6.45 24.20
N SER A 204 -3.53 -5.87 23.40
CA SER A 204 -3.24 -4.44 23.42
C SER A 204 -4.48 -3.63 23.02
N PRO A 205 -4.78 -2.51 23.70
CA PRO A 205 -5.83 -1.58 23.27
C PRO A 205 -5.51 -0.90 21.93
N ALA A 206 -4.22 -0.85 21.53
CA ALA A 206 -3.79 -0.33 20.25
C ALA A 206 -3.87 -1.37 19.12
N TYR A 207 -4.07 -2.66 19.42
CA TYR A 207 -4.24 -3.66 18.36
C TYR A 207 -5.58 -3.46 17.62
N ALA A 208 -5.53 -3.37 16.30
CA ALA A 208 -6.71 -3.09 15.50
C ALA A 208 -7.74 -4.22 15.58
N LYS A 209 -9.02 -3.84 15.72
CA LYS A 209 -10.16 -4.77 15.73
C LYS A 209 -11.23 -4.30 14.75
N GLN A 210 -11.74 -5.24 13.96
CA GLN A 210 -12.88 -5.03 13.08
C GLN A 210 -13.99 -6.00 13.45
N ASN A 211 -15.22 -5.51 13.62
CA ASN A 211 -16.34 -6.32 14.09
C ASN A 211 -16.02 -7.06 15.43
N GLY A 212 -15.26 -6.43 16.33
CA GLY A 212 -14.80 -7.01 17.58
C GLY A 212 -13.70 -8.08 17.47
N LYS A 213 -13.25 -8.40 16.25
CA LYS A 213 -12.24 -9.44 15.98
C LYS A 213 -10.88 -8.79 15.73
N PRO A 214 -9.77 -9.35 16.28
CA PRO A 214 -8.43 -8.86 15.96
C PRO A 214 -8.14 -9.00 14.47
N VAL A 215 -7.54 -7.96 13.88
CA VAL A 215 -7.20 -7.91 12.47
C VAL A 215 -5.88 -8.62 12.21
N VAL A 216 -5.82 -9.43 11.15
CA VAL A 216 -4.58 -9.94 10.57
C VAL A 216 -4.64 -9.77 9.07
N CYS A 217 -3.54 -9.36 8.46
CA CYS A 217 -3.42 -9.32 7.01
C CYS A 217 -2.45 -10.39 6.54
N ILE A 218 -2.74 -11.00 5.39
CA ILE A 218 -1.83 -11.90 4.68
C ILE A 218 -1.67 -11.35 3.28
N TRP A 219 -0.46 -10.95 2.94
CA TRP A 219 -0.11 -10.45 1.62
C TRP A 219 0.68 -11.51 0.86
N GLY A 220 0.33 -11.70 -0.41
CA GLY A 220 1.07 -12.57 -1.32
C GLY A 220 0.26 -13.78 -1.85
N PHE A 221 -1.00 -13.98 -1.44
CA PHE A 221 -1.80 -15.08 -1.94
C PHE A 221 -2.31 -14.81 -3.37
N GLY A 222 -2.00 -15.73 -4.27
CA GLY A 222 -2.49 -15.75 -5.64
C GLY A 222 -1.70 -14.91 -6.64
N PHE A 223 -0.56 -14.31 -6.27
CA PHE A 223 0.32 -13.64 -7.23
C PHE A 223 0.93 -14.67 -8.21
N ASN A 224 0.96 -14.31 -9.49
CA ASN A 224 1.45 -15.16 -10.56
C ASN A 224 2.95 -14.92 -10.81
N ASP A 225 3.77 -15.23 -9.81
CA ASP A 225 5.22 -15.18 -9.85
C ASP A 225 5.85 -16.32 -9.04
N ASP A 226 7.19 -16.46 -9.12
CA ASP A 226 7.91 -17.58 -8.49
C ASP A 226 8.00 -17.46 -6.96
N ASN A 227 7.90 -16.24 -6.41
CA ASN A 227 7.95 -16.01 -4.96
C ASN A 227 6.63 -16.37 -4.25
N HIS A 228 5.54 -16.51 -5.00
CA HIS A 228 4.20 -16.77 -4.48
C HIS A 228 3.59 -18.06 -5.02
N ASN A 229 4.43 -19.08 -5.23
CA ASN A 229 4.00 -20.36 -5.79
C ASN A 229 3.32 -21.25 -4.73
N PHE A 230 2.13 -20.81 -4.27
CA PHE A 230 1.31 -21.53 -3.30
C PHE A 230 0.07 -22.11 -3.96
N SER A 231 -0.45 -23.24 -3.43
CA SER A 231 -1.73 -23.76 -3.89
C SER A 231 -2.90 -22.94 -3.31
N ALA A 232 -3.99 -22.81 -4.07
CA ALA A 232 -5.21 -22.18 -3.59
C ALA A 232 -5.77 -22.87 -2.34
N ALA A 233 -5.60 -24.21 -2.24
CA ALA A 233 -6.04 -25.01 -1.09
C ALA A 233 -5.26 -24.65 0.18
N ASP A 234 -3.93 -24.53 0.12
CA ASP A 234 -3.10 -24.17 1.27
C ASP A 234 -3.41 -22.72 1.73
N CYS A 235 -3.58 -21.81 0.79
CA CYS A 235 -3.97 -20.43 1.08
C CYS A 235 -5.36 -20.38 1.76
N LEU A 236 -6.33 -21.12 1.24
CA LEU A 236 -7.68 -21.20 1.82
C LEU A 236 -7.67 -21.82 3.23
N ASP A 237 -6.84 -22.83 3.47
CA ASP A 237 -6.67 -23.43 4.78
C ASP A 237 -6.13 -22.42 5.81
N VAL A 238 -5.13 -21.63 5.44
CA VAL A 238 -4.59 -20.56 6.30
C VAL A 238 -5.67 -19.51 6.64
N ILE A 239 -6.41 -19.03 5.64
CA ILE A 239 -7.47 -18.03 5.86
C ILE A 239 -8.52 -18.58 6.86
N LYS A 240 -9.02 -19.78 6.61
CA LYS A 240 -10.03 -20.43 7.47
C LYS A 240 -9.49 -20.68 8.87
N TRP A 241 -8.21 -21.05 8.98
CA TRP A 241 -7.58 -21.23 10.28
C TRP A 241 -7.56 -19.94 11.10
N PHE A 242 -7.13 -18.80 10.52
CA PHE A 242 -7.18 -17.50 11.21
C PHE A 242 -8.61 -17.11 11.61
N GLN A 243 -9.58 -17.35 10.73
CA GLN A 243 -10.99 -17.11 11.04
C GLN A 243 -11.48 -17.99 12.18
N SER A 244 -11.03 -19.25 12.27
CA SER A 244 -11.35 -20.16 13.39
C SER A 244 -10.74 -19.72 14.71
N LYS A 245 -9.66 -18.90 14.65
CA LYS A 245 -9.06 -18.24 15.83
C LYS A 245 -9.75 -16.90 16.17
N GLY A 246 -10.85 -16.58 15.52
CA GLY A 246 -11.63 -15.39 15.75
C GLY A 246 -11.09 -14.11 15.07
N CYS A 247 -10.15 -14.22 14.13
CA CYS A 247 -9.58 -13.09 13.43
C CYS A 247 -10.49 -12.56 12.32
N TYR A 248 -10.39 -11.24 12.06
CA TYR A 248 -10.81 -10.61 10.83
C TYR A 248 -9.62 -10.62 9.88
N VAL A 249 -9.75 -11.29 8.73
CA VAL A 249 -8.61 -11.59 7.85
C VAL A 249 -8.68 -10.72 6.60
N ILE A 250 -7.63 -9.91 6.38
CA ILE A 250 -7.42 -9.09 5.19
C ILE A 250 -6.51 -9.86 4.22
N GLY A 251 -6.85 -9.86 2.94
CA GLY A 251 -6.01 -10.42 1.88
C GLY A 251 -5.34 -9.32 1.07
N GLY A 252 -4.00 -9.23 1.13
CA GLY A 252 -3.21 -8.51 0.14
C GLY A 252 -3.08 -9.39 -1.11
N VAL A 253 -3.78 -9.03 -2.17
CA VAL A 253 -3.98 -9.86 -3.36
C VAL A 253 -3.47 -9.17 -4.63
N PRO A 254 -3.29 -9.89 -5.76
CA PRO A 254 -2.91 -9.27 -7.03
C PRO A 254 -3.89 -8.20 -7.49
N THR A 255 -3.45 -7.30 -8.35
CA THR A 255 -4.30 -6.26 -8.93
C THR A 255 -5.49 -6.84 -9.70
N HIS A 256 -5.25 -7.90 -10.49
CA HIS A 256 -6.24 -8.51 -11.37
C HIS A 256 -6.88 -9.78 -10.75
N TRP A 257 -7.00 -9.77 -9.42
CA TRP A 257 -7.53 -10.89 -8.63
C TRP A 257 -8.92 -11.37 -9.09
N ARG A 258 -9.80 -10.44 -9.46
CA ARG A 258 -11.19 -10.74 -9.86
C ARG A 258 -11.28 -11.45 -11.20
N ASP A 259 -10.39 -11.09 -12.12
CA ASP A 259 -10.36 -11.61 -13.49
C ASP A 259 -9.39 -12.80 -13.64
N GLU A 260 -8.65 -13.15 -12.57
CA GLU A 260 -7.72 -14.28 -12.50
C GLU A 260 -6.75 -14.35 -13.70
N ASN A 261 -6.20 -13.19 -14.08
CA ASN A 261 -5.25 -13.06 -15.19
C ASN A 261 -4.07 -12.15 -14.82
N SER A 262 -3.16 -11.94 -15.76
CA SER A 262 -1.98 -11.07 -15.64
C SER A 262 -1.14 -11.41 -14.41
N ASP A 263 -1.22 -10.61 -13.34
CA ASP A 263 -0.51 -10.81 -12.09
C ASP A 263 -1.23 -11.75 -11.11
N SER A 264 -2.42 -12.25 -11.45
CA SER A 264 -3.18 -13.20 -10.64
C SER A 264 -3.14 -14.60 -11.24
N ARG A 265 -2.92 -15.61 -10.38
CA ARG A 265 -3.05 -17.02 -10.75
C ARG A 265 -4.51 -17.39 -11.03
N PRO A 266 -4.77 -18.31 -11.96
CA PRO A 266 -6.10 -18.89 -12.15
C PRO A 266 -6.50 -19.75 -10.93
N ASP A 267 -7.80 -20.02 -10.80
CA ASP A 267 -8.42 -20.88 -9.78
C ASP A 267 -8.28 -20.38 -8.32
N PHE A 268 -7.98 -19.07 -8.12
CA PHE A 268 -7.88 -18.46 -6.80
C PHE A 268 -9.13 -17.69 -6.34
N LEU A 269 -10.14 -17.51 -7.19
CA LEU A 269 -11.34 -16.73 -6.86
C LEU A 269 -12.05 -17.25 -5.61
N GLY A 270 -12.07 -18.56 -5.40
CA GLY A 270 -12.60 -19.19 -4.19
C GLY A 270 -11.82 -18.82 -2.93
N THR A 271 -10.51 -18.70 -3.04
CA THR A 271 -9.60 -18.27 -1.97
C THR A 271 -9.82 -16.79 -1.66
N TYR A 272 -9.88 -15.93 -2.68
CA TYR A 272 -10.13 -14.50 -2.49
C TYR A 272 -11.48 -14.24 -1.80
N LYS A 273 -12.53 -14.98 -2.15
CA LYS A 273 -13.85 -14.89 -1.50
C LYS A 273 -13.86 -15.28 -0.03
N ALA A 274 -12.86 -15.99 0.44
CA ALA A 274 -12.80 -16.42 1.85
C ALA A 274 -12.29 -15.30 2.78
N PHE A 275 -11.64 -14.26 2.27
CA PHE A 275 -11.21 -13.13 3.08
C PHE A 275 -12.40 -12.28 3.58
N ASN A 276 -12.22 -11.61 4.71
CA ASN A 276 -13.17 -10.62 5.19
C ASN A 276 -13.04 -9.28 4.44
N MET A 277 -11.82 -8.94 4.04
CA MET A 277 -11.49 -7.72 3.29
C MET A 277 -10.43 -8.04 2.26
N LEU A 278 -10.52 -7.45 1.07
CA LEU A 278 -9.51 -7.53 0.02
C LEU A 278 -8.78 -6.20 -0.15
N SER A 279 -7.45 -6.30 -0.21
CA SER A 279 -6.53 -5.17 -0.42
C SER A 279 -5.68 -5.42 -1.68
N PRO A 280 -6.21 -5.14 -2.89
CA PRO A 280 -5.47 -5.36 -4.12
C PRO A 280 -4.26 -4.44 -4.23
N TRP A 281 -3.13 -5.02 -4.67
CA TRP A 281 -1.86 -4.32 -4.82
C TRP A 281 -1.88 -3.36 -6.01
N MET A 282 -1.19 -2.21 -5.88
CA MET A 282 -1.17 -1.20 -6.93
C MET A 282 0.23 -0.68 -7.28
N VAL A 283 1.25 -0.97 -6.45
CA VAL A 283 2.63 -0.52 -6.73
C VAL A 283 3.13 -1.14 -8.02
N GLY A 284 3.71 -0.31 -8.89
CA GLY A 284 4.19 -0.74 -10.21
C GLY A 284 3.09 -0.95 -11.27
N ARG A 285 1.82 -0.62 -10.96
CA ARG A 285 0.70 -0.75 -11.90
C ARG A 285 0.27 0.59 -12.50
N ILE A 286 0.49 1.66 -11.76
CA ILE A 286 0.22 3.04 -12.17
C ILE A 286 1.39 3.93 -11.76
N ALA A 287 1.63 5.00 -12.53
CA ALA A 287 2.73 5.95 -12.31
C ALA A 287 2.29 7.42 -12.40
N ASN A 288 1.02 7.71 -12.70
CA ASN A 288 0.49 9.06 -12.84
C ASN A 288 -1.04 9.12 -12.63
N ALA A 289 -1.58 10.33 -12.55
CA ALA A 289 -3.00 10.57 -12.28
C ALA A 289 -3.93 10.01 -13.38
N ASN A 290 -3.52 10.06 -14.65
CA ASN A 290 -4.35 9.57 -15.76
C ASN A 290 -4.48 8.03 -15.71
N GLU A 291 -3.39 7.34 -15.37
CA GLU A 291 -3.42 5.90 -15.17
C GLU A 291 -4.30 5.51 -13.98
N SER A 292 -4.25 6.29 -12.88
CA SER A 292 -5.18 6.12 -11.76
C SER A 292 -6.64 6.26 -12.19
N ASP A 293 -6.97 7.22 -13.07
CA ASP A 293 -8.32 7.37 -13.63
C ASP A 293 -8.72 6.17 -14.49
N GLY A 294 -7.79 5.66 -15.30
CA GLY A 294 -8.00 4.46 -16.10
C GLY A 294 -8.30 3.22 -15.23
N PHE A 295 -7.52 3.02 -14.17
CA PHE A 295 -7.75 1.93 -13.21
C PHE A 295 -9.05 2.09 -12.43
N PHE A 296 -9.40 3.31 -12.03
CA PHE A 296 -10.68 3.58 -11.39
C PHE A 296 -11.86 3.11 -12.25
N VAL A 297 -11.84 3.42 -13.55
CA VAL A 297 -12.93 3.06 -14.48
C VAL A 297 -12.96 1.56 -14.77
N ASN A 298 -11.80 0.97 -15.03
CA ASN A 298 -11.71 -0.37 -15.61
C ASN A 298 -11.53 -1.48 -14.55
N VAL A 299 -11.04 -1.16 -13.35
CA VAL A 299 -10.70 -2.14 -12.31
C VAL A 299 -11.44 -1.84 -11.01
N ASN A 300 -11.13 -0.71 -10.35
CA ASN A 300 -11.53 -0.49 -8.95
C ASN A 300 -13.04 -0.46 -8.73
N LYS A 301 -13.81 0.13 -9.65
CA LYS A 301 -15.29 0.14 -9.55
C LYS A 301 -15.89 -1.26 -9.64
N ALA A 302 -15.34 -2.10 -10.53
CA ALA A 302 -15.82 -3.46 -10.71
C ALA A 302 -15.41 -4.35 -9.53
N ASP A 303 -14.22 -4.12 -8.97
CA ASP A 303 -13.72 -4.81 -7.77
C ASP A 303 -14.59 -4.48 -6.55
N GLU A 304 -14.88 -3.19 -6.34
CA GLU A 304 -15.76 -2.77 -5.23
C GLU A 304 -17.14 -3.39 -5.37
N ALA A 305 -17.75 -3.30 -6.55
CA ALA A 305 -19.07 -3.87 -6.79
C ALA A 305 -19.11 -5.39 -6.56
N TYR A 306 -18.03 -6.08 -6.95
CA TYR A 306 -17.91 -7.51 -6.69
C TYR A 306 -17.76 -7.80 -5.19
N CYS A 307 -16.90 -7.07 -4.48
CA CYS A 307 -16.72 -7.19 -3.03
C CYS A 307 -18.04 -6.93 -2.30
N TYR A 308 -18.73 -5.83 -2.64
CA TYR A 308 -20.05 -5.50 -2.09
C TYR A 308 -21.06 -6.64 -2.27
N GLY A 309 -21.18 -7.16 -3.50
CA GLY A 309 -22.11 -8.24 -3.82
C GLY A 309 -21.80 -9.59 -3.13
N ASN A 310 -20.57 -9.76 -2.63
CA ASN A 310 -20.14 -10.98 -1.94
C ASN A 310 -19.95 -10.79 -0.42
N GLY A 311 -20.26 -9.61 0.14
CA GLY A 311 -20.10 -9.34 1.57
C GLY A 311 -18.64 -9.27 2.03
N ILE A 312 -17.76 -8.80 1.15
CA ILE A 312 -16.33 -8.61 1.39
C ILE A 312 -16.08 -7.11 1.46
N ASP A 313 -15.32 -6.64 2.44
CA ASP A 313 -14.89 -5.25 2.49
C ASP A 313 -13.76 -5.01 1.49
N TYR A 314 -13.67 -3.78 0.94
CA TYR A 314 -12.69 -3.42 -0.09
C TYR A 314 -11.74 -2.33 0.40
N GLN A 315 -10.44 -2.63 0.44
CA GLN A 315 -9.36 -1.76 0.90
C GLN A 315 -8.27 -1.64 -0.17
N PRO A 316 -8.49 -0.90 -1.26
CA PRO A 316 -7.49 -0.77 -2.31
C PRO A 316 -6.22 -0.09 -1.79
N CYS A 317 -5.08 -0.48 -2.40
CA CYS A 317 -3.79 0.13 -2.19
C CYS A 317 -3.68 1.45 -2.97
N ILE A 318 -3.11 2.47 -2.33
CA ILE A 318 -2.67 3.71 -2.98
C ILE A 318 -1.22 4.00 -2.61
N LEU A 319 -0.51 4.80 -3.41
CA LEU A 319 0.92 5.06 -3.24
C LEU A 319 1.27 6.51 -3.56
N PRO A 320 2.32 7.08 -2.91
CA PRO A 320 2.80 8.42 -3.22
C PRO A 320 3.50 8.50 -4.58
N GLY A 321 4.03 7.39 -5.07
CA GLY A 321 4.86 7.27 -6.26
C GLY A 321 6.36 7.28 -5.95
N ASP A 322 7.14 6.64 -6.80
CA ASP A 322 8.59 6.62 -6.72
C ASP A 322 9.15 8.04 -6.97
N LEU A 323 9.81 8.60 -5.94
CA LEU A 323 10.41 9.93 -6.03
C LEU A 323 11.53 9.97 -7.08
N GLN A 324 12.38 8.95 -7.11
CA GLN A 324 13.48 8.87 -8.07
C GLN A 324 12.97 8.68 -9.50
N GLY A 325 11.81 8.05 -9.66
CA GLY A 325 11.08 7.91 -10.93
C GLY A 325 10.25 9.14 -11.32
N ARG A 326 10.27 10.23 -10.53
CA ARG A 326 9.50 11.48 -10.76
C ARG A 326 7.99 11.26 -10.92
N GLN A 327 7.44 10.27 -10.20
CA GLN A 327 6.02 9.92 -10.32
C GLN A 327 5.12 10.79 -9.44
N ARG A 328 5.69 11.48 -8.45
CA ARG A 328 4.93 12.12 -7.37
C ARG A 328 4.10 13.31 -7.78
N ALA A 329 4.54 14.10 -8.80
CA ALA A 329 3.86 15.32 -9.29
C ALA A 329 3.37 16.21 -8.12
N HIS A 330 4.25 16.55 -7.19
CA HIS A 330 3.98 17.23 -5.91
C HIS A 330 2.70 16.78 -5.21
N GLY A 331 2.44 15.47 -5.22
CA GLY A 331 1.30 14.85 -4.54
C GLY A 331 0.03 14.74 -5.38
N ASP A 332 -0.05 15.30 -6.58
CA ASP A 332 -1.23 15.22 -7.44
C ASP A 332 -1.53 13.77 -7.84
N PHE A 333 -0.49 12.93 -8.02
CA PHE A 333 -0.66 11.52 -8.28
C PHE A 333 -1.31 10.77 -7.09
N MET A 334 -0.81 10.97 -5.89
CA MET A 334 -1.39 10.33 -4.69
C MET A 334 -2.79 10.85 -4.40
N TRP A 335 -3.01 12.17 -4.55
CA TRP A 335 -4.33 12.77 -4.33
C TRP A 335 -5.38 12.23 -5.28
N ARG A 336 -5.04 12.03 -6.56
CA ARG A 336 -5.96 11.45 -7.55
C ARG A 336 -6.42 10.05 -7.14
N GLN A 337 -5.54 9.26 -6.53
CA GLN A 337 -5.89 7.94 -6.03
C GLN A 337 -6.86 8.03 -4.83
N PHE A 338 -6.64 8.93 -3.86
CA PHE A 338 -7.61 9.18 -2.78
C PHE A 338 -8.98 9.56 -3.33
N TYR A 339 -9.01 10.49 -4.28
CA TYR A 339 -10.24 10.93 -4.93
C TYR A 339 -10.96 9.79 -5.65
N ASN A 340 -10.25 8.97 -6.38
CA ASN A 340 -10.80 7.84 -7.12
C ASN A 340 -11.34 6.76 -6.19
N MET A 341 -10.59 6.38 -5.14
CA MET A 341 -11.02 5.34 -4.22
C MET A 341 -12.22 5.78 -3.36
N LYS A 342 -12.29 7.05 -2.98
CA LYS A 342 -13.50 7.59 -2.33
C LYS A 342 -14.72 7.49 -3.23
N ARG A 343 -14.58 7.80 -4.52
CA ARG A 343 -15.70 7.68 -5.50
C ARG A 343 -16.05 6.24 -5.83
N ALA A 344 -15.07 5.32 -5.77
CA ALA A 344 -15.32 3.89 -5.94
C ALA A 344 -16.17 3.30 -4.82
N GLY A 345 -16.23 3.95 -3.65
CA GLY A 345 -16.93 3.44 -2.49
C GLY A 345 -16.09 2.50 -1.62
N ALA A 346 -14.76 2.58 -1.70
CA ALA A 346 -13.86 1.77 -0.88
C ALA A 346 -14.21 1.87 0.62
N GLN A 347 -14.11 0.76 1.35
CA GLN A 347 -14.41 0.70 2.77
C GLN A 347 -13.19 0.99 3.65
N GLY A 348 -11.98 0.83 3.14
CA GLY A 348 -10.71 1.20 3.77
C GLY A 348 -9.70 1.63 2.73
N LEU A 349 -8.55 2.17 3.16
CA LEU A 349 -7.42 2.43 2.28
C LEU A 349 -6.14 1.89 2.90
N TYR A 350 -5.27 1.35 2.05
CA TYR A 350 -3.92 0.95 2.40
C TYR A 350 -2.91 1.82 1.66
N ILE A 351 -1.98 2.45 2.39
CA ILE A 351 -0.91 3.28 1.80
C ILE A 351 0.36 2.44 1.70
N SER A 352 0.87 2.29 0.52
CA SER A 352 2.17 1.65 0.27
C SER A 352 3.21 2.71 -0.07
N MET A 353 4.14 3.03 0.86
CA MET A 353 4.33 2.57 2.23
C MET A 353 4.60 3.76 3.15
N PHE A 354 4.65 3.53 4.46
CA PHE A 354 5.10 4.58 5.38
C PHE A 354 6.60 4.87 5.23
N ASP A 355 7.45 3.85 5.29
CA ASP A 355 8.90 3.94 5.48
C ASP A 355 9.76 3.24 4.38
N GLU A 356 9.25 3.08 3.17
CA GLU A 356 9.91 2.31 2.10
C GLU A 356 10.91 3.15 1.28
N TYR A 357 11.98 3.63 1.92
CA TYR A 357 13.03 4.44 1.27
C TYR A 357 13.82 3.70 0.20
N ASN A 358 13.88 2.37 0.28
CA ASN A 358 14.56 1.52 -0.71
C ASN A 358 13.85 1.47 -2.06
N GLU A 359 12.54 1.72 -2.10
CA GLU A 359 11.75 1.79 -3.34
C GLU A 359 11.35 3.23 -3.72
N GLY A 360 11.57 4.19 -2.82
CA GLY A 360 11.21 5.58 -3.06
C GLY A 360 9.73 5.88 -2.88
N ASN A 361 8.94 4.94 -2.35
CA ASN A 361 7.49 5.06 -2.15
C ASN A 361 7.07 5.47 -0.73
N GLN A 362 7.99 5.90 0.12
CA GLN A 362 7.67 6.30 1.49
C GLN A 362 6.85 7.60 1.56
N ILE A 363 5.97 7.72 2.57
CA ILE A 363 5.32 8.97 2.97
C ILE A 363 6.00 9.63 4.16
N ALA A 364 6.86 8.92 4.89
CA ALA A 364 7.65 9.44 6.00
C ALA A 364 8.55 10.60 5.54
N LYS A 365 9.02 11.41 6.50
CA LYS A 365 9.81 12.62 6.21
C LYS A 365 11.01 12.31 5.33
N THR A 366 11.10 13.02 4.23
CA THR A 366 12.10 12.86 3.17
C THR A 366 12.79 14.20 2.95
N ALA A 367 14.03 14.19 2.46
CA ALA A 367 14.77 15.40 2.10
C ALA A 367 13.88 16.38 1.30
N GLU A 368 13.63 17.56 1.88
CA GLU A 368 12.69 18.54 1.34
C GLU A 368 13.24 19.29 0.12
N SER A 369 14.58 19.43 0.06
CA SER A 369 15.27 20.08 -1.06
C SER A 369 16.66 19.49 -1.27
N GLN A 370 17.29 19.84 -2.39
CA GLN A 370 18.67 19.43 -2.68
C GLN A 370 19.67 19.84 -1.60
N ALA A 371 19.37 20.82 -0.75
CA ALA A 371 20.21 21.15 0.40
C ALA A 371 20.34 20.00 1.42
N PHE A 372 19.34 19.12 1.49
CA PHE A 372 19.25 18.03 2.46
C PHE A 372 19.58 16.64 1.91
N VAL A 373 20.18 16.55 0.72
CA VAL A 373 20.75 15.31 0.19
C VAL A 373 22.26 15.36 0.21
N PRO A 374 22.97 14.20 0.25
CA PRO A 374 24.42 14.17 0.23
C PRO A 374 25.00 14.84 -1.01
N ALA A 375 26.02 15.67 -0.83
CA ALA A 375 26.68 16.37 -1.91
C ALA A 375 27.28 15.38 -2.93
N GLY A 376 27.03 15.63 -4.21
CA GLY A 376 27.48 14.77 -5.31
C GLY A 376 26.70 13.44 -5.44
N SER A 377 25.63 13.24 -4.68
CA SER A 377 24.74 12.10 -4.88
C SER A 377 23.73 12.37 -5.99
N ASN A 378 23.08 11.30 -6.49
CA ASN A 378 22.02 11.39 -7.48
C ASN A 378 20.62 11.34 -6.84
N PHE A 379 20.51 11.48 -5.51
CA PHE A 379 19.19 11.48 -4.87
C PHE A 379 18.40 12.71 -5.25
N LEU A 380 17.14 12.51 -5.63
CA LEU A 380 16.17 13.58 -5.75
C LEU A 380 15.61 13.93 -4.36
N ALA A 381 15.24 15.20 -4.19
CA ALA A 381 14.50 15.67 -3.03
C ALA A 381 13.05 16.00 -3.42
N LEU A 382 12.20 16.33 -2.45
CA LEU A 382 10.78 16.60 -2.73
C LEU A 382 10.52 17.79 -3.64
N ASP A 383 11.50 18.69 -3.79
CA ASP A 383 11.47 19.84 -4.71
C ASP A 383 12.00 19.51 -6.12
N GLU A 384 12.06 18.25 -6.51
CA GLU A 384 12.71 17.76 -7.74
C GLU A 384 12.15 18.37 -9.05
N ASP A 385 10.94 18.88 -9.01
CA ASP A 385 10.25 19.54 -10.12
C ASP A 385 10.25 21.09 -10.02
N GLY A 386 10.99 21.64 -9.06
CA GLY A 386 11.05 23.07 -8.77
C GLY A 386 9.96 23.58 -7.81
N THR A 387 9.07 22.72 -7.33
CA THR A 387 8.06 23.10 -6.34
C THR A 387 8.61 22.86 -4.93
N ALA A 388 8.76 23.93 -4.14
CA ALA A 388 9.20 23.79 -2.75
C ALA A 388 8.20 22.97 -1.94
N CYS A 389 8.69 21.92 -1.27
CA CYS A 389 7.90 21.02 -0.42
C CYS A 389 8.55 20.91 0.95
N SER A 390 7.75 20.89 2.03
CA SER A 390 8.27 20.55 3.36
C SER A 390 8.53 19.05 3.49
N ALA A 391 9.47 18.66 4.35
CA ALA A 391 9.84 17.25 4.55
C ALA A 391 8.65 16.36 4.94
N ASP A 392 7.66 16.90 5.64
CA ASP A 392 6.43 16.23 6.11
C ASP A 392 5.25 16.30 5.11
N TYR A 393 5.49 16.82 3.91
CA TYR A 393 4.40 17.09 2.96
C TYR A 393 3.52 15.87 2.68
N TYR A 394 4.10 14.69 2.47
CA TYR A 394 3.32 13.48 2.19
C TYR A 394 2.57 12.94 3.41
N LEU A 395 3.03 13.22 4.63
CA LEU A 395 2.27 12.94 5.85
C LEU A 395 1.02 13.83 5.92
N ARG A 396 1.17 15.15 5.66
CA ARG A 396 0.05 16.11 5.64
C ARG A 396 -0.95 15.80 4.52
N LEU A 397 -0.46 15.46 3.33
CA LEU A 397 -1.27 15.04 2.19
C LEU A 397 -2.10 13.78 2.52
N THR A 398 -1.46 12.79 3.16
CA THR A 398 -2.15 11.58 3.63
C THR A 398 -3.22 11.93 4.65
N GLY A 399 -2.96 12.86 5.56
CA GLY A 399 -3.93 13.34 6.54
C GLY A 399 -5.17 13.98 5.90
N ASP A 400 -4.98 14.86 4.92
CA ASP A 400 -6.10 15.47 4.20
C ASP A 400 -6.84 14.45 3.33
N GLY A 401 -6.12 13.51 2.71
CA GLY A 401 -6.72 12.37 2.02
C GLY A 401 -7.58 11.51 2.94
N ALA A 402 -7.09 11.25 4.16
CA ALA A 402 -7.85 10.53 5.18
C ALA A 402 -9.12 11.27 5.61
N LYS A 403 -9.05 12.61 5.80
CA LYS A 403 -10.23 13.43 6.08
C LYS A 403 -11.26 13.35 4.94
N MET A 404 -10.82 13.46 3.69
CA MET A 404 -11.71 13.31 2.53
C MET A 404 -12.32 11.91 2.48
N PHE A 405 -11.52 10.89 2.73
CA PHE A 405 -12.00 9.51 2.76
C PHE A 405 -13.07 9.28 3.84
N ARG A 406 -12.88 9.82 5.04
CA ARG A 406 -13.87 9.74 6.14
C ARG A 406 -15.06 10.68 5.96
N GLY A 407 -15.05 11.58 4.96
CA GLY A 407 -16.13 12.56 4.72
C GLY A 407 -16.06 13.79 5.63
N GLU A 408 -14.94 14.04 6.27
CA GLU A 408 -14.70 15.22 7.12
C GLU A 408 -14.46 16.49 6.29
N ILE A 409 -14.04 16.33 5.04
CA ILE A 409 -13.95 17.38 4.03
C ILE A 409 -14.63 16.94 2.74
N PRO A 410 -15.09 17.88 1.88
CA PRO A 410 -15.73 17.56 0.61
C PRO A 410 -14.84 16.71 -0.32
N ILE A 411 -15.49 15.87 -1.14
CA ILE A 411 -14.80 15.15 -2.22
C ILE A 411 -14.35 16.16 -3.27
N THR A 412 -13.06 16.25 -3.52
CA THR A 412 -12.48 17.15 -4.51
C THR A 412 -11.34 16.48 -5.28
N ALA A 413 -11.28 16.74 -6.60
CA ALA A 413 -10.20 16.28 -7.46
C ALA A 413 -8.91 17.10 -7.27
N THR A 414 -9.01 18.29 -6.69
CA THR A 414 -7.87 19.16 -6.41
C THR A 414 -7.45 19.00 -4.95
N ARG A 415 -6.17 18.67 -4.70
CA ARG A 415 -5.65 18.55 -3.36
C ARG A 415 -5.71 19.89 -2.60
N PRO A 416 -6.20 19.89 -1.35
CA PRO A 416 -6.19 21.08 -0.51
C PRO A 416 -4.82 21.33 0.13
N THR A 417 -4.01 20.29 0.27
CA THR A 417 -2.71 20.34 0.94
C THR A 417 -1.72 21.17 0.14
N LYS A 418 -1.22 22.24 0.74
CA LYS A 418 -0.14 23.03 0.14
C LYS A 418 1.19 22.31 0.32
N PRO A 419 2.11 22.35 -0.67
CA PRO A 419 3.46 21.76 -0.52
C PRO A 419 4.24 22.34 0.65
N MET A 420 4.18 23.66 0.85
CA MET A 420 4.67 24.33 2.07
C MET A 420 3.49 24.65 2.99
N PRO A 421 3.68 24.61 4.32
CA PRO A 421 2.65 24.94 5.33
C PRO A 421 2.12 26.36 5.21
#